data_44a65a06a071206fed1acc963e964ea8
#
_entry.id   44a65a06a071206fed1acc963e964ea8
#
_cell.length_a   1.000
_cell.length_b   1.000
_cell.length_c   1.000
_cell.angle_alpha   90.00
_cell.angle_beta   90.00
_cell.angle_gamma   90.00
#
_symmetry.space_group_name_H-M   'P 1'
#
loop_
_entity.id
_entity.type
_entity.pdbx_description
1 polymer ?
#
loop_
_entity_poly.entity_id
_entity_poly.type
_entity_poly.pdbx_seq_one_letter_code
_entity_poly.pdbx_strand_id
1 'polypeptide(L)'
;YKSKLDIDSNEAREMAKITKGYAYAFQELGVLYFKKKLDELLEDILPKLKAELFAYSYEKIWEEMTEMDRFLAGLLTEKEEYKREEVLKLMGEKSGSYSMYRDRLIKRGILNSRQGYISLALPYFGEYIKEYC
;
A
#
# COMPACT_ATOMS: atom_id res chain seq x y z
N TYR A 1 -9.76 -21.02 2.64
CA TYR A 1 -9.35 -20.32 1.43
C TYR A 1 -8.08 -20.89 0.83
N LYS A 2 -7.10 -21.11 1.67
CA LYS A 2 -5.83 -21.68 1.28
C LYS A 2 -5.99 -23.05 0.61
N SER A 3 -6.85 -23.90 1.15
CA SER A 3 -7.09 -25.24 0.59
C SER A 3 -7.75 -25.19 -0.78
N LYS A 4 -8.57 -24.17 -1.04
CA LYS A 4 -9.25 -24.00 -2.33
C LYS A 4 -8.28 -23.60 -3.43
N LEU A 5 -7.26 -22.81 -3.08
CA LEU A 5 -6.27 -22.32 -4.02
C LEU A 5 -5.04 -23.21 -4.10
N ASP A 6 -4.97 -24.22 -3.25
CA ASP A 6 -3.83 -25.14 -3.19
C ASP A 6 -2.49 -24.41 -3.07
N ILE A 7 -2.48 -23.36 -2.25
CA ILE A 7 -1.30 -22.53 -2.01
C ILE A 7 -0.58 -23.07 -0.77
N ASP A 8 0.72 -23.30 -0.85
CA ASP A 8 1.48 -23.73 0.31
C ASP A 8 1.67 -22.57 1.30
N SER A 9 2.10 -22.91 2.53
CA SER A 9 2.23 -21.94 3.62
C SER A 9 3.26 -20.84 3.32
N ASN A 10 4.35 -21.19 2.66
CA ASN A 10 5.41 -20.23 2.35
C ASN A 10 4.95 -19.23 1.31
N GLU A 11 4.26 -19.70 0.28
CA GLU A 11 3.71 -18.82 -0.75
C GLU A 11 2.62 -17.90 -0.20
N ALA A 12 1.76 -18.44 0.68
CA ALA A 12 0.72 -17.64 1.32
C ALA A 12 1.33 -16.50 2.16
N ARG A 13 2.40 -16.78 2.90
CA ARG A 13 3.12 -15.78 3.69
C ARG A 13 3.74 -14.72 2.79
N GLU A 14 4.34 -15.15 1.68
CA GLU A 14 4.96 -14.24 0.73
C GLU A 14 3.92 -13.31 0.13
N MET A 15 2.77 -13.84 -0.25
CA MET A 15 1.66 -13.05 -0.77
C MET A 15 1.14 -12.05 0.25
N ALA A 16 1.01 -12.46 1.51
CA ALA A 16 0.58 -11.56 2.58
C ALA A 16 1.59 -10.42 2.78
N LYS A 17 2.87 -10.72 2.71
CA LYS A 17 3.94 -9.73 2.87
C LYS A 17 3.94 -8.74 1.73
N ILE A 18 3.81 -9.20 0.49
CA ILE A 18 3.76 -8.36 -0.70
C ILE A 18 2.60 -7.39 -0.63
N THR A 19 1.44 -7.86 -0.19
CA THR A 19 0.22 -7.06 -0.14
C THR A 19 0.08 -6.24 1.13
N LYS A 20 1.06 -6.35 2.04
CA LYS A 20 1.11 -5.56 3.29
C LYS A 20 -0.13 -5.69 4.16
N GLY A 21 -0.84 -6.81 4.04
CA GLY A 21 -2.07 -7.03 4.79
C GLY A 21 -3.30 -6.33 4.24
N TYR A 22 -3.19 -5.69 3.08
CA TYR A 22 -4.34 -5.07 2.41
C TYR A 22 -5.20 -6.18 1.81
N ALA A 23 -6.38 -6.41 2.40
CA ALA A 23 -7.23 -7.55 2.05
C ALA A 23 -7.62 -7.59 0.57
N TYR A 24 -7.95 -6.44 -0.01
CA TYR A 24 -8.32 -6.39 -1.43
C TYR A 24 -7.16 -6.87 -2.31
N ALA A 25 -5.95 -6.39 -2.03
CA ALA A 25 -4.77 -6.78 -2.80
C ALA A 25 -4.46 -8.26 -2.61
N PHE A 26 -4.60 -8.79 -1.40
CA PHE A 26 -4.36 -10.19 -1.13
C PHE A 26 -5.34 -11.08 -1.91
N GLN A 27 -6.61 -10.69 -1.95
CA GLN A 27 -7.62 -11.44 -2.70
C GLN A 27 -7.36 -11.39 -4.19
N GLU A 28 -7.02 -10.21 -4.72
CA GLU A 28 -6.69 -10.07 -6.14
C GLU A 28 -5.45 -10.89 -6.52
N LEU A 29 -4.43 -10.87 -5.66
CA LEU A 29 -3.24 -11.68 -5.90
C LEU A 29 -3.58 -13.17 -5.86
N GLY A 30 -4.46 -13.58 -4.94
CA GLY A 30 -4.93 -14.96 -4.86
C GLY A 30 -5.60 -15.42 -6.15
N VAL A 31 -6.45 -14.56 -6.72
CA VAL A 31 -7.12 -14.85 -8.00
C VAL A 31 -6.10 -15.01 -9.13
N LEU A 32 -5.13 -14.09 -9.21
CA LEU A 32 -4.09 -14.15 -10.22
C LEU A 32 -3.20 -15.38 -10.04
N TYR A 33 -2.88 -15.72 -8.80
CA TYR A 33 -2.09 -16.91 -8.49
C TYR A 33 -2.82 -18.18 -8.97
N PHE A 34 -4.11 -18.25 -8.70
CA PHE A 34 -4.93 -19.39 -9.10
C PHE A 34 -4.97 -19.54 -10.62
N LYS A 35 -5.00 -18.43 -11.36
CA LYS A 35 -5.06 -18.42 -12.82
C LYS A 35 -3.70 -18.56 -13.51
N LYS A 36 -2.60 -18.45 -12.76
CA LYS A 36 -1.29 -18.47 -13.37
C LYS A 36 -0.99 -19.83 -14.00
N LYS A 37 -0.14 -19.82 -15.00
CA LYS A 37 0.34 -21.05 -15.65
C LYS A 37 1.33 -21.77 -14.77
N LEU A 38 1.51 -23.05 -14.99
CA LEU A 38 2.40 -23.88 -14.15
C LEU A 38 3.85 -23.40 -14.16
N ASP A 39 4.29 -22.82 -15.25
CA ASP A 39 5.66 -22.31 -15.37
C ASP A 39 5.83 -20.85 -14.95
N GLU A 40 4.73 -20.18 -14.55
CA GLU A 40 4.81 -18.83 -14.04
C GLU A 40 5.13 -18.83 -12.56
N LEU A 41 5.97 -17.88 -12.17
CA LEU A 41 6.29 -17.66 -10.76
C LEU A 41 5.40 -16.57 -10.18
N LEU A 42 5.35 -16.51 -8.86
CA LEU A 42 4.59 -15.47 -8.16
C LEU A 42 5.00 -14.07 -8.66
N GLU A 43 6.30 -13.83 -8.79
CA GLU A 43 6.81 -12.54 -9.25
C GLU A 43 6.37 -12.17 -10.65
N ASP A 44 6.03 -13.15 -11.49
CA ASP A 44 5.57 -12.91 -12.86
C ASP A 44 4.17 -12.32 -12.92
N ILE A 45 3.38 -12.54 -11.87
CA ILE A 45 2.01 -12.04 -11.82
C ILE A 45 1.88 -10.71 -11.07
N LEU A 46 2.95 -10.25 -10.41
CA LEU A 46 2.91 -8.99 -9.66
C LEU A 46 2.62 -7.76 -10.52
N PRO A 47 3.14 -7.63 -11.75
CA PRO A 47 2.75 -6.50 -12.60
C PRO A 47 1.25 -6.46 -12.90
N LYS A 48 0.61 -7.62 -12.99
CA LYS A 48 -0.84 -7.69 -13.20
C LYS A 48 -1.59 -7.21 -11.97
N LEU A 49 -1.12 -7.60 -10.78
CA LEU A 49 -1.70 -7.13 -9.52
C LEU A 49 -1.58 -5.61 -9.42
N LYS A 50 -0.42 -5.07 -9.71
CA LYS A 50 -0.16 -3.64 -9.66
C LYS A 50 -1.11 -2.88 -10.58
N ALA A 51 -1.29 -3.36 -11.82
CA ALA A 51 -2.20 -2.73 -12.76
C ALA A 51 -3.65 -2.75 -12.27
N GLU A 52 -4.08 -3.86 -11.67
CA GLU A 52 -5.43 -4.00 -11.09
C GLU A 52 -5.64 -3.01 -9.95
N LEU A 53 -4.67 -2.91 -9.04
CA LEU A 53 -4.76 -1.99 -7.91
C LEU A 53 -4.84 -0.54 -8.39
N PHE A 54 -4.03 -0.18 -9.38
CA PHE A 54 -4.00 1.19 -9.91
C PHE A 54 -5.33 1.55 -10.58
N ALA A 55 -5.87 0.65 -11.39
CA ALA A 55 -7.07 0.92 -12.17
C ALA A 55 -8.36 0.89 -11.34
N TYR A 56 -8.46 -0.02 -10.38
CA TYR A 56 -9.74 -0.30 -9.72
C TYR A 56 -9.79 0.08 -8.24
N SER A 57 -8.66 0.41 -7.63
CA SER A 57 -8.63 0.72 -6.21
C SER A 57 -8.03 2.08 -5.91
N TYR A 58 -6.82 2.33 -6.39
CA TYR A 58 -6.05 3.51 -5.96
C TYR A 58 -6.55 4.82 -6.54
N GLU A 59 -7.09 4.79 -7.74
CA GLU A 59 -7.71 5.97 -8.32
C GLU A 59 -8.83 6.48 -7.42
N LYS A 60 -9.69 5.58 -6.97
CA LYS A 60 -10.81 5.91 -6.09
C LYS A 60 -10.32 6.38 -4.72
N ILE A 61 -9.35 5.68 -4.14
CA ILE A 61 -8.79 6.06 -2.84
C ILE A 61 -8.22 7.48 -2.91
N TRP A 62 -7.48 7.78 -3.97
CA TRP A 62 -6.87 9.09 -4.16
C TRP A 62 -7.91 10.19 -4.34
N GLU A 63 -8.96 9.91 -5.09
CA GLU A 63 -10.05 10.87 -5.29
C GLU A 63 -10.77 11.22 -3.99
N GLU A 64 -10.87 10.28 -3.08
CA GLU A 64 -11.53 10.50 -1.78
C GLU A 64 -10.64 11.19 -0.76
N MET A 65 -9.35 11.36 -1.04
CA MET A 65 -8.42 12.03 -0.14
C MET A 65 -8.49 13.55 -0.28
N THR A 66 -8.38 14.26 0.85
CA THR A 66 -8.31 15.71 0.84
C THR A 66 -6.93 16.17 0.35
N GLU A 67 -6.77 17.47 0.07
CA GLU A 67 -5.47 18.03 -0.30
C GLU A 67 -4.39 17.73 0.74
N MET A 68 -4.72 17.87 2.02
CA MET A 68 -3.76 17.59 3.10
C MET A 68 -3.44 16.10 3.21
N ASP A 69 -4.44 15.24 3.00
CA ASP A 69 -4.22 13.79 2.96
C ASP A 69 -3.21 13.45 1.85
N ARG A 70 -3.42 14.01 0.67
CA ARG A 70 -2.55 13.79 -0.49
C ARG A 70 -1.15 14.35 -0.27
N PHE A 71 -1.08 15.52 0.35
CA PHE A 71 0.20 16.14 0.69
C PHE A 71 1.02 15.22 1.61
N LEU A 72 0.41 14.76 2.69
CA LEU A 72 1.10 13.89 3.65
C LEU A 72 1.51 12.57 3.00
N ALA A 73 0.60 11.92 2.29
CA ALA A 73 0.92 10.65 1.62
C ALA A 73 2.03 10.82 0.58
N GLY A 74 2.03 11.93 -0.14
CA GLY A 74 3.05 12.24 -1.14
C GLY A 74 4.44 12.41 -0.57
N LEU A 75 4.55 12.88 0.67
CA LEU A 75 5.84 13.01 1.34
C LEU A 75 6.48 11.66 1.68
N LEU A 76 5.68 10.61 1.75
CA LEU A 76 6.12 9.29 2.23
C LEU A 76 6.46 8.31 1.10
N THR A 77 6.70 8.80 -0.10
CA THR A 77 6.93 7.95 -1.27
C THR A 77 8.38 7.55 -1.49
N GLU A 78 9.34 8.23 -0.88
CA GLU A 78 10.76 8.03 -1.16
C GLU A 78 11.42 6.91 -0.35
N LYS A 79 10.87 6.60 0.83
CA LYS A 79 11.40 5.57 1.72
C LYS A 79 10.30 4.65 2.20
N GLU A 80 10.69 3.49 2.67
CA GLU A 80 9.76 2.52 3.26
C GLU A 80 9.14 3.02 4.56
N GLU A 81 9.94 3.66 5.41
CA GLU A 81 9.51 4.11 6.73
C GLU A 81 10.12 5.47 7.05
N TYR A 82 9.39 6.27 7.82
CA TYR A 82 9.81 7.61 8.23
C TYR A 82 9.62 7.78 9.72
N LYS A 83 10.56 8.45 10.38
CA LYS A 83 10.39 8.87 11.76
C LYS A 83 9.54 10.12 11.80
N ARG A 84 8.87 10.36 12.94
CA ARG A 84 8.05 11.55 13.12
C ARG A 84 8.81 12.84 12.79
N GLU A 85 10.04 12.99 13.30
CA GLU A 85 10.84 14.17 13.05
C GLU A 85 11.11 14.41 11.58
N GLU A 86 11.34 13.35 10.83
CA GLU A 86 11.56 13.45 9.38
C GLU A 86 10.33 13.99 8.67
N VAL A 87 9.16 13.48 9.03
CA VAL A 87 7.90 13.90 8.43
C VAL A 87 7.59 15.35 8.78
N LEU A 88 7.75 15.73 10.04
CA LEU A 88 7.53 17.10 10.46
C LEU A 88 8.43 18.08 9.72
N LYS A 89 9.66 17.70 9.49
CA LYS A 89 10.61 18.50 8.74
C LYS A 89 10.18 18.67 7.28
N LEU A 90 9.71 17.58 6.67
CA LEU A 90 9.21 17.62 5.30
C LEU A 90 7.94 18.46 5.15
N MET A 91 7.09 18.46 6.18
CA MET A 91 5.86 19.24 6.17
C MET A 91 6.10 20.75 6.35
N GLY A 92 7.20 21.12 7.00
CA GLY A 92 7.54 22.52 7.22
C GLY A 92 6.46 23.27 7.99
N GLU A 93 5.92 24.31 7.40
CA GLU A 93 4.88 25.16 8.03
C GLU A 93 3.60 24.41 8.35
N LYS A 94 3.33 23.31 7.64
CA LYS A 94 2.12 22.50 7.85
C LYS A 94 2.27 21.44 8.92
N SER A 95 3.42 21.39 9.59
CA SER A 95 3.72 20.35 10.58
C SER A 95 2.74 20.31 11.76
N GLY A 96 2.10 21.44 12.09
CA GLY A 96 1.12 21.48 13.17
C GLY A 96 -0.11 20.61 12.97
N SER A 97 -0.42 20.26 11.74
CA SER A 97 -1.58 19.42 11.41
C SER A 97 -1.23 17.93 11.28
N TYR A 98 0.03 17.56 11.47
CA TYR A 98 0.52 16.21 11.25
C TYR A 98 -0.29 15.16 12.03
N SER A 99 -0.41 15.35 13.35
CA SER A 99 -1.04 14.32 14.19
C SER A 99 -2.47 14.00 13.78
N MET A 100 -3.25 15.02 13.45
CA MET A 100 -4.64 14.85 13.03
C MET A 100 -4.73 14.06 11.72
N TYR A 101 -3.97 14.44 10.70
CA TYR A 101 -4.01 13.77 9.41
C TYR A 101 -3.38 12.40 9.46
N ARG A 102 -2.31 12.23 10.24
CA ARG A 102 -1.71 10.93 10.49
C ARG A 102 -2.74 9.94 11.04
N ASP A 103 -3.42 10.34 12.12
CA ASP A 103 -4.40 9.48 12.77
C ASP A 103 -5.56 9.13 11.83
N ARG A 104 -6.02 10.11 11.07
CA ARG A 104 -7.07 9.93 10.09
C ARG A 104 -6.68 8.93 9.00
N LEU A 105 -5.48 9.06 8.45
CA LEU A 105 -5.01 8.18 7.40
C LEU A 105 -4.72 6.77 7.90
N ILE A 106 -4.24 6.64 9.14
CA ILE A 106 -4.08 5.32 9.77
C ILE A 106 -5.45 4.65 9.91
N LYS A 107 -6.43 5.39 10.38
CA LYS A 107 -7.79 4.87 10.55
C LYS A 107 -8.40 4.41 9.23
N ARG A 108 -8.08 5.09 8.13
CA ARG A 108 -8.55 4.76 6.80
C ARG A 108 -7.74 3.66 6.12
N GLY A 109 -6.68 3.16 6.77
CA GLY A 109 -5.85 2.10 6.22
C GLY A 109 -4.84 2.54 5.17
N ILE A 110 -4.60 3.84 5.03
CA ILE A 110 -3.66 4.38 4.04
C ILE A 110 -2.25 4.47 4.62
N LEU A 111 -2.13 4.77 5.90
CA LEU A 111 -0.85 4.79 6.60
C LEU A 111 -0.79 3.71 7.67
N ASN A 112 0.42 3.29 7.97
CA ASN A 112 0.70 2.33 9.02
C ASN A 112 1.72 2.93 9.98
N SER A 113 1.50 2.72 11.29
CA SER A 113 2.42 3.18 12.33
C SER A 113 2.98 1.96 13.06
N ARG A 114 4.29 1.87 13.15
CA ARG A 114 4.96 0.75 13.80
C ARG A 114 6.21 1.22 14.52
N GLN A 115 6.22 1.07 15.86
CA GLN A 115 7.39 1.39 16.67
C GLN A 115 7.95 2.80 16.44
N GLY A 116 7.06 3.78 16.30
CA GLY A 116 7.46 5.17 16.09
C GLY A 116 7.74 5.55 14.64
N TYR A 117 7.61 4.60 13.73
CA TYR A 117 7.76 4.86 12.30
C TYR A 117 6.42 4.93 11.61
N ILE A 118 6.34 5.71 10.55
CA ILE A 118 5.15 5.84 9.72
C ILE A 118 5.49 5.42 8.29
N SER A 119 4.57 4.74 7.63
CA SER A 119 4.76 4.27 6.26
C SER A 119 3.44 4.20 5.52
N LEU A 120 3.52 4.15 4.19
CA LEU A 120 2.34 3.88 3.36
C LEU A 120 1.95 2.42 3.54
N ALA A 121 0.67 2.18 3.89
CA ALA A 121 0.17 0.84 4.21
C ALA A 121 -0.24 0.03 2.98
N LEU A 122 -0.49 0.69 1.86
CA LEU A 122 -0.99 0.04 0.65
C LEU A 122 0.17 -0.38 -0.27
N PRO A 123 0.14 -1.62 -0.81
CA PRO A 123 1.23 -2.08 -1.67
C PRO A 123 1.30 -1.24 -2.95
N TYR A 124 2.51 -0.83 -3.34
CA TYR A 124 2.78 -0.04 -4.54
C TYR A 124 2.12 1.35 -4.58
N PHE A 125 1.54 1.81 -3.47
CA PHE A 125 0.85 3.09 -3.45
C PHE A 125 1.79 4.27 -3.69
N GLY A 126 3.01 4.19 -3.16
CA GLY A 126 4.03 5.20 -3.42
C GLY A 126 4.34 5.32 -4.91
N GLU A 127 4.40 4.20 -5.61
CA GLU A 127 4.63 4.18 -7.05
C GLU A 127 3.45 4.81 -7.80
N TYR A 128 2.24 4.51 -7.35
CA TYR A 128 1.03 5.10 -7.93
C TYR A 128 1.07 6.63 -7.82
N ILE A 129 1.39 7.14 -6.64
CA ILE A 129 1.46 8.58 -6.39
C ILE A 129 2.50 9.24 -7.30
N LYS A 130 3.68 8.66 -7.41
CA LYS A 130 4.75 9.20 -8.25
C LYS A 130 4.40 9.20 -9.73
N GLU A 131 3.69 8.19 -10.18
CA GLU A 131 3.39 8.01 -11.59
C GLU A 131 2.18 8.81 -12.07
N TYR A 132 1.14 8.91 -11.25
CA TYR A 132 -0.14 9.49 -11.67
C TYR A 132 -0.54 10.76 -10.92
N CYS A 133 0.18 11.11 -9.92
CA CYS A 133 -0.12 12.27 -9.08
C CYS A 133 1.10 13.16 -8.96
#